data_d0bbe2b4dea9070fe5c7d690f17494fd
#
_entry.id   d0bbe2b4dea9070fe5c7d690f17494fd
#
_cell.length_a   1.000
_cell.length_b   1.000
_cell.length_c   1.000
_cell.angle_alpha   90.00
_cell.angle_beta   90.00
_cell.angle_gamma   90.00
#
_symmetry.space_group_name_H-M   'P 1'
#
loop_
_entity.id
_entity.type
_entity.pdbx_description
1 polymer ?
#
loop_
_entity_poly.entity_id
_entity_poly.type
_entity_poly.pdbx_seq_one_letter_code
_entity_poly.pdbx_strand_id
1 'polypeptide(L)'
;MKNKRLLFITLSFLTIALFSCQKMEQPGLGDFPKDSNPPGGPLNFYVAFDGTSSDPLRNAVDSIRASFPADNPLTSTAGSSGQAIKGASGKFIKYAKPNDWAVKAASFTVAFWAKGNGQTLNNSGTNGPEAVFSFGSAHNAADWPNTTFLIFEGDNTKCAIKFYVYSKTGDKWFTWEGANMIAGIRDNQWRHYVFSYDAATSTMTLYINGVANPITSVWGGHGGVNIDDSKITELRIGRGPRTDGDADGAGGWMQSSWKGELDQFRMYSTALTAAQVSALYASKL
;
A
#
# COMPACT_ATOMS: atom_id res chain seq x y z
N MET A 1 20.87 -10.94 73.67
CA MET A 1 21.54 -11.22 72.37
C MET A 1 20.57 -11.67 71.26
N LYS A 2 19.40 -12.25 71.53
CA LYS A 2 18.44 -12.69 70.51
C LYS A 2 17.80 -11.55 69.70
N ASN A 3 17.51 -10.41 70.31
CA ASN A 3 16.84 -9.29 69.67
C ASN A 3 17.71 -8.49 68.64
N LYS A 4 19.05 -8.48 68.85
CA LYS A 4 19.94 -7.83 67.90
C LYS A 4 20.09 -8.60 66.59
N ARG A 5 20.01 -9.95 66.60
CA ARG A 5 20.07 -10.78 65.40
C ARG A 5 18.79 -10.63 64.55
N LEU A 6 17.62 -10.50 65.20
CA LEU A 6 16.36 -10.31 64.51
C LEU A 6 16.32 -8.94 63.81
N LEU A 7 16.82 -7.88 64.42
CA LEU A 7 16.90 -6.54 63.84
C LEU A 7 17.82 -6.48 62.59
N PHE A 8 18.95 -7.22 62.63
CA PHE A 8 19.84 -7.29 61.45
C PHE A 8 19.22 -8.04 60.27
N ILE A 9 18.48 -9.09 60.55
CA ILE A 9 17.80 -9.89 59.49
C ILE A 9 16.68 -9.05 58.83
N THR A 10 15.88 -8.32 59.62
CA THR A 10 14.82 -7.46 59.08
C THR A 10 15.39 -6.26 58.30
N LEU A 11 16.51 -5.69 58.75
CA LEU A 11 17.16 -4.58 58.04
C LEU A 11 17.80 -5.03 56.72
N SER A 12 18.39 -6.24 56.67
CA SER A 12 18.91 -6.85 55.43
C SER A 12 17.79 -7.16 54.40
N PHE A 13 16.60 -7.62 54.84
CA PHE A 13 15.50 -7.83 53.93
C PHE A 13 14.91 -6.53 53.40
N LEU A 14 14.90 -5.47 54.18
CA LEU A 14 14.39 -4.15 53.75
C LEU A 14 15.33 -3.50 52.72
N THR A 15 16.65 -3.68 52.83
CA THR A 15 17.62 -3.17 51.85
C THR A 15 17.59 -3.91 50.54
N ILE A 16 17.29 -5.21 50.51
CA ILE A 16 17.15 -5.98 49.27
C ILE A 16 15.84 -5.57 48.51
N ALA A 17 14.77 -5.19 49.23
CA ALA A 17 13.53 -4.74 48.60
C ALA A 17 13.66 -3.35 47.91
N LEU A 18 14.61 -2.51 48.33
CA LEU A 18 14.84 -1.19 47.75
C LEU A 18 15.66 -1.21 46.45
N PHE A 19 16.34 -2.30 46.14
CA PHE A 19 17.06 -2.47 44.87
C PHE A 19 16.29 -3.24 43.81
N SER A 20 15.05 -3.63 44.09
CA SER A 20 14.19 -4.38 43.15
C SER A 20 13.49 -3.52 42.11
N CYS A 21 13.61 -2.19 42.16
CA CYS A 21 13.19 -1.31 41.08
C CYS A 21 14.41 -0.99 40.19
N GLN A 22 15.03 -1.99 39.60
CA GLN A 22 15.78 -1.73 38.38
C GLN A 22 14.78 -1.33 37.32
N LYS A 23 14.84 -0.06 36.85
CA LYS A 23 14.37 0.27 35.52
C LYS A 23 15.04 -0.74 34.59
N MET A 24 14.29 -1.72 34.11
CA MET A 24 14.74 -2.43 32.93
C MET A 24 14.83 -1.35 31.86
N GLU A 25 16.04 -0.94 31.54
CA GLU A 25 16.30 -0.25 30.30
C GLU A 25 15.81 -1.24 29.24
N GLN A 26 14.63 -0.97 28.69
CA GLN A 26 14.22 -1.68 27.49
C GLN A 26 15.36 -1.47 26.50
N PRO A 27 15.95 -2.54 25.94
CA PRO A 27 16.93 -2.38 24.88
C PRO A 27 16.30 -1.43 23.88
N GLY A 28 16.98 -0.33 23.55
CA GLY A 28 16.51 0.59 22.54
C GLY A 28 16.18 -0.26 21.33
N LEU A 29 14.93 -0.27 20.93
CA LEU A 29 14.48 -0.85 19.67
C LEU A 29 15.26 -0.07 18.61
N GLY A 30 16.39 -0.57 18.12
CA GLY A 30 17.33 0.08 17.21
C GLY A 30 16.80 1.31 16.48
N ASP A 31 17.55 1.93 15.62
CA ASP A 31 17.12 3.07 14.80
C ASP A 31 15.99 2.68 13.84
N PHE A 32 14.84 2.29 14.40
CA PHE A 32 13.61 2.30 13.62
C PHE A 32 13.34 3.76 13.25
N PRO A 33 13.09 4.06 11.96
CA PRO A 33 12.61 5.37 11.57
C PRO A 33 11.51 5.74 12.56
N LYS A 34 11.63 6.89 13.21
CA LYS A 34 10.60 7.36 14.13
C LYS A 34 9.31 7.31 13.35
N ASP A 35 8.37 6.47 13.81
CA ASP A 35 7.06 6.39 13.19
C ASP A 35 6.46 7.80 13.21
N SER A 36 6.51 8.48 12.08
CA SER A 36 5.95 9.82 11.92
C SER A 36 4.43 9.80 11.94
N ASN A 37 3.85 8.60 11.97
CA ASN A 37 2.43 8.37 11.95
C ASN A 37 1.97 7.70 13.24
N PRO A 38 1.51 8.49 14.23
CA PRO A 38 1.00 7.94 15.49
C PRO A 38 -0.20 7.03 15.24
N PRO A 39 -0.46 6.04 16.11
CA PRO A 39 -1.64 5.19 16.06
C PRO A 39 -2.91 6.02 15.90
N GLY A 40 -3.75 5.67 14.89
CA GLY A 40 -4.97 6.43 14.58
C GLY A 40 -4.78 7.59 13.60
N GLY A 41 -3.57 7.83 13.09
CA GLY A 41 -3.31 8.76 12.00
C GLY A 41 -3.92 8.32 10.65
N PRO A 42 -3.83 9.17 9.61
CA PRO A 42 -4.44 8.91 8.32
C PRO A 42 -3.75 7.80 7.52
N LEU A 43 -2.50 7.44 7.82
CA LEU A 43 -1.81 6.32 7.20
C LEU A 43 -2.32 5.01 7.80
N ASN A 44 -2.93 4.16 6.97
CA ASN A 44 -3.53 2.90 7.40
C ASN A 44 -2.76 1.66 6.91
N PHE A 45 -1.96 1.82 5.87
CA PHE A 45 -1.12 0.75 5.34
C PHE A 45 0.18 1.34 4.79
N TYR A 46 1.30 0.71 5.14
CA TYR A 46 2.61 1.04 4.60
C TYR A 46 3.50 -0.20 4.55
N VAL A 47 4.12 -0.42 3.41
CA VAL A 47 5.19 -1.39 3.24
C VAL A 47 6.31 -0.74 2.44
N ALA A 48 7.51 -0.73 3.02
CA ALA A 48 8.72 -0.17 2.40
C ALA A 48 9.35 -1.12 1.39
N PHE A 49 9.13 -2.42 1.52
CA PHE A 49 9.84 -3.50 0.82
C PHE A 49 11.35 -3.54 1.10
N ASP A 50 11.87 -2.65 1.92
CA ASP A 50 13.28 -2.54 2.29
C ASP A 50 13.76 -3.62 3.24
N GLY A 51 12.90 -4.03 4.12
CA GLY A 51 13.16 -4.96 5.21
C GLY A 51 14.48 -4.80 5.93
N THR A 52 14.41 -4.77 7.21
CA THR A 52 15.51 -5.31 8.01
C THR A 52 15.56 -6.82 7.75
N SER A 53 16.67 -7.45 8.01
CA SER A 53 16.99 -8.85 7.72
C SER A 53 15.95 -9.92 8.07
N SER A 54 14.84 -9.59 8.71
CA SER A 54 13.83 -10.54 9.15
C SER A 54 12.51 -10.52 8.40
N ASP A 55 12.04 -9.38 7.88
CA ASP A 55 10.80 -9.33 7.09
C ASP A 55 10.64 -8.05 6.25
N PRO A 56 11.11 -8.04 5.00
CA PRO A 56 11.03 -6.89 4.10
C PRO A 56 9.61 -6.54 3.66
N LEU A 57 8.63 -7.41 3.90
CA LEU A 57 7.26 -7.24 3.42
C LEU A 57 6.30 -6.83 4.53
N ARG A 58 6.80 -6.60 5.73
CA ARG A 58 5.97 -6.24 6.86
C ARG A 58 5.24 -4.91 6.61
N ASN A 59 3.91 -4.92 6.71
CA ASN A 59 3.16 -3.71 6.91
C ASN A 59 3.31 -3.27 8.37
N ALA A 60 3.93 -2.13 8.59
CA ALA A 60 4.13 -1.57 9.92
C ALA A 60 3.72 -0.11 9.92
N VAL A 61 2.42 0.14 10.10
CA VAL A 61 1.91 1.49 10.31
C VAL A 61 2.22 1.95 11.73
N ASP A 62 2.06 1.05 12.67
CA ASP A 62 2.45 1.17 14.05
C ASP A 62 2.74 -0.22 14.64
N SER A 63 3.26 -0.28 15.87
CA SER A 63 3.59 -1.55 16.53
C SER A 63 2.38 -2.44 16.82
N ILE A 64 1.18 -1.89 16.81
CA ILE A 64 -0.07 -2.58 17.11
C ILE A 64 -0.67 -3.17 15.83
N ARG A 65 -0.56 -2.46 14.72
CA ARG A 65 -1.16 -2.80 13.42
C ARG A 65 -0.19 -3.46 12.45
N ALA A 66 0.95 -3.93 12.94
CA ALA A 66 1.89 -4.66 12.12
C ALA A 66 1.25 -5.97 11.62
N SER A 67 1.35 -6.23 10.33
CA SER A 67 0.92 -7.49 9.74
C SER A 67 1.98 -8.02 8.77
N PHE A 68 1.98 -9.32 8.60
CA PHE A 68 2.93 -10.03 7.75
C PHE A 68 2.17 -10.74 6.64
N PRO A 69 2.68 -10.74 5.42
CA PRO A 69 2.10 -11.56 4.37
C PRO A 69 2.31 -13.05 4.68
N ALA A 70 1.40 -13.88 4.18
CA ALA A 70 1.49 -15.33 4.37
C ALA A 70 2.62 -15.95 3.54
N ASP A 71 3.01 -15.31 2.43
CA ASP A 71 3.99 -15.79 1.47
C ASP A 71 4.66 -14.63 0.73
N ASN A 72 5.88 -14.83 0.29
CA ASN A 72 6.64 -13.92 -0.55
C ASN A 72 7.10 -14.59 -1.85
N PRO A 73 6.25 -14.64 -2.89
CA PRO A 73 6.60 -15.26 -4.15
C PRO A 73 7.41 -14.35 -5.09
N LEU A 74 7.68 -13.10 -4.69
CA LEU A 74 8.38 -12.10 -5.49
C LEU A 74 9.84 -11.98 -5.06
N THR A 75 10.68 -11.53 -5.99
CA THR A 75 12.11 -11.33 -5.73
C THR A 75 12.40 -9.90 -5.30
N SER A 76 13.42 -9.74 -4.44
CA SER A 76 13.94 -8.42 -4.09
C SER A 76 14.82 -7.86 -5.21
N THR A 77 14.81 -6.55 -5.35
CA THR A 77 15.62 -5.78 -6.31
C THR A 77 15.99 -4.42 -5.69
N ALA A 78 16.87 -3.65 -6.34
CA ALA A 78 17.18 -2.29 -5.89
C ALA A 78 15.98 -1.36 -6.05
N GLY A 79 15.61 -0.65 -4.97
CA GLY A 79 14.47 0.26 -4.89
C GLY A 79 14.74 1.68 -5.39
N SER A 80 13.73 2.51 -5.27
CA SER A 80 13.89 3.97 -5.37
C SER A 80 14.68 4.50 -4.18
N SER A 81 14.55 3.81 -3.04
CA SER A 81 15.38 3.87 -1.84
C SER A 81 15.50 2.45 -1.30
N GLY A 82 16.69 2.01 -0.90
CA GLY A 82 16.90 0.67 -0.37
C GLY A 82 16.54 -0.47 -1.32
N GLN A 83 15.61 -1.33 -0.92
CA GLN A 83 15.13 -2.47 -1.68
C GLN A 83 13.71 -2.25 -2.20
N ALA A 84 13.33 -3.01 -3.20
CA ALA A 84 12.01 -3.07 -3.81
C ALA A 84 11.65 -4.52 -4.14
N ILE A 85 10.41 -4.75 -4.57
CA ILE A 85 9.98 -6.02 -5.13
C ILE A 85 9.89 -5.96 -6.65
N LYS A 86 10.25 -7.06 -7.30
CA LYS A 86 10.03 -7.28 -8.73
C LYS A 86 8.83 -8.18 -8.93
N GLY A 87 7.83 -7.66 -9.65
CA GLY A 87 6.65 -8.39 -10.03
C GLY A 87 6.93 -9.50 -11.06
N ALA A 88 6.05 -10.48 -11.12
CA ALA A 88 6.12 -11.60 -12.03
C ALA A 88 4.73 -12.12 -12.39
N SER A 89 4.60 -12.73 -13.56
CA SER A 89 3.33 -13.29 -14.03
C SER A 89 2.75 -14.29 -13.03
N GLY A 90 1.48 -14.12 -12.68
CA GLY A 90 0.74 -14.97 -11.76
C GLY A 90 1.15 -14.86 -10.30
N LYS A 91 2.15 -14.05 -9.98
CA LYS A 91 2.68 -13.91 -8.61
C LYS A 91 2.31 -12.58 -7.99
N PHE A 92 2.01 -12.59 -6.70
CA PHE A 92 1.63 -11.39 -5.95
C PHE A 92 1.83 -11.60 -4.45
N ILE A 93 1.92 -10.50 -3.71
CA ILE A 93 1.96 -10.54 -2.25
C ILE A 93 0.53 -10.37 -1.74
N LYS A 94 0.13 -11.24 -0.82
CA LYS A 94 -1.18 -11.21 -0.20
C LYS A 94 -1.06 -10.74 1.25
N TYR A 95 -1.67 -9.61 1.56
CA TYR A 95 -1.84 -9.11 2.92
C TYR A 95 -3.26 -9.35 3.40
N ALA A 96 -3.44 -9.40 4.71
CA ALA A 96 -4.74 -9.17 5.30
C ALA A 96 -5.28 -7.81 4.85
N LYS A 97 -6.59 -7.60 4.92
CA LYS A 97 -7.18 -6.29 4.58
C LYS A 97 -6.51 -5.17 5.39
N PRO A 98 -6.31 -3.97 4.79
CA PRO A 98 -5.60 -2.88 5.48
C PRO A 98 -6.42 -2.32 6.64
N ASN A 99 -6.24 -2.84 7.84
CA ASN A 99 -6.84 -2.38 9.10
C ASN A 99 -8.29 -1.85 8.92
N ASP A 100 -8.54 -0.61 9.32
CA ASP A 100 -9.81 0.11 9.21
C ASP A 100 -9.86 1.10 8.02
N TRP A 101 -8.96 0.95 7.03
CA TRP A 101 -8.88 1.87 5.90
C TRP A 101 -10.21 2.02 5.17
N ALA A 102 -10.87 0.94 4.81
CA ALA A 102 -12.12 0.98 4.06
C ALA A 102 -13.25 1.68 4.82
N VAL A 103 -13.28 1.57 6.14
CA VAL A 103 -14.28 2.24 7.00
C VAL A 103 -14.04 3.74 7.05
N LYS A 104 -12.78 4.18 6.98
CA LYS A 104 -12.38 5.59 7.13
C LYS A 104 -12.18 6.32 5.80
N ALA A 105 -12.05 5.60 4.70
CA ALA A 105 -11.65 6.12 3.40
C ALA A 105 -12.76 6.83 2.62
N ALA A 106 -13.54 7.70 3.27
CA ALA A 106 -14.46 8.59 2.56
C ALA A 106 -13.71 9.48 1.54
N SER A 107 -12.59 10.07 1.95
CA SER A 107 -11.49 10.49 1.08
C SER A 107 -10.32 9.55 1.27
N PHE A 108 -9.48 9.37 0.28
CA PHE A 108 -8.33 8.48 0.41
C PHE A 108 -7.18 8.86 -0.51
N THR A 109 -6.01 8.32 -0.19
CA THR A 109 -4.85 8.40 -1.08
C THR A 109 -4.14 7.04 -1.14
N VAL A 110 -3.74 6.65 -2.34
CA VAL A 110 -2.83 5.52 -2.58
C VAL A 110 -1.57 6.07 -3.22
N ALA A 111 -0.41 5.74 -2.65
CA ALA A 111 0.89 6.21 -3.11
C ALA A 111 1.90 5.06 -3.18
N PHE A 112 2.74 5.06 -4.19
CA PHE A 112 3.80 4.07 -4.36
C PHE A 112 4.84 4.56 -5.36
N TRP A 113 6.02 3.97 -5.29
CA TRP A 113 7.00 4.07 -6.37
C TRP A 113 6.86 2.86 -7.29
N ALA A 114 6.95 3.11 -8.58
CA ALA A 114 6.94 2.05 -9.57
C ALA A 114 7.96 2.32 -10.68
N LYS A 115 8.55 1.23 -11.17
CA LYS A 115 9.44 1.23 -12.31
C LYS A 115 8.94 0.21 -13.31
N GLY A 116 8.44 0.69 -14.44
CA GLY A 116 7.92 -0.11 -15.54
C GLY A 116 8.79 0.03 -16.76
N ASN A 117 9.05 -1.07 -17.44
CA ASN A 117 9.91 -1.14 -18.63
C ASN A 117 9.11 -1.22 -19.93
N GLY A 118 7.92 -0.67 -19.93
CA GLY A 118 6.95 -0.92 -20.99
C GLY A 118 6.17 -2.21 -20.74
N GLN A 119 5.03 -2.28 -21.36
CA GLN A 119 4.11 -3.39 -21.17
C GLN A 119 4.68 -4.66 -21.82
N THR A 120 4.86 -5.70 -21.04
CA THR A 120 5.07 -7.04 -21.62
C THR A 120 3.80 -7.51 -22.33
N LEU A 121 3.96 -8.16 -23.46
CA LEU A 121 2.84 -8.73 -24.18
C LEU A 121 2.12 -9.77 -23.30
N ASN A 122 0.80 -9.79 -23.37
CA ASN A 122 0.00 -10.87 -22.83
C ASN A 122 0.16 -12.14 -23.72
N ASN A 123 -0.50 -13.23 -23.32
CA ASN A 123 -0.43 -14.50 -24.07
C ASN A 123 -1.03 -14.40 -25.48
N SER A 124 -1.77 -13.33 -25.81
CA SER A 124 -2.28 -13.05 -27.16
C SER A 124 -1.33 -12.20 -28.01
N GLY A 125 -0.14 -11.87 -27.53
CA GLY A 125 0.81 -11.01 -28.23
C GLY A 125 0.42 -9.54 -28.28
N THR A 126 -0.51 -9.10 -27.45
CA THR A 126 -0.94 -7.69 -27.32
C THR A 126 -0.47 -7.09 -26.01
N ASN A 127 -0.28 -5.78 -25.98
CA ASN A 127 -0.02 -5.07 -24.71
C ASN A 127 -1.26 -5.15 -23.82
N GLY A 128 -1.19 -5.98 -22.80
CA GLY A 128 -2.26 -6.14 -21.82
C GLY A 128 -2.10 -5.23 -20.61
N PRO A 129 -3.07 -5.19 -19.73
CA PRO A 129 -2.97 -4.46 -18.48
C PRO A 129 -1.94 -5.08 -17.53
N GLU A 130 -1.37 -4.24 -16.65
CA GLU A 130 -0.58 -4.64 -15.49
C GLU A 130 -1.24 -4.09 -14.24
N ALA A 131 -1.61 -4.98 -13.32
CA ALA A 131 -2.29 -4.59 -12.07
C ALA A 131 -1.27 -4.33 -10.96
N VAL A 132 -1.28 -3.11 -10.44
CA VAL A 132 -0.41 -2.70 -9.32
C VAL A 132 -0.91 -3.28 -8.00
N PHE A 133 -2.20 -3.14 -7.74
CA PHE A 133 -2.87 -3.71 -6.58
C PHE A 133 -4.34 -3.96 -6.84
N SER A 134 -4.92 -4.81 -6.01
CA SER A 134 -6.38 -4.98 -5.92
C SER A 134 -6.78 -5.42 -4.52
N PHE A 135 -8.04 -5.19 -4.16
CA PHE A 135 -8.61 -5.89 -3.02
C PHE A 135 -9.22 -7.22 -3.47
N GLY A 136 -9.04 -8.26 -2.67
CA GLY A 136 -9.87 -9.45 -2.71
C GLY A 136 -11.24 -9.13 -2.14
N SER A 137 -12.30 -9.65 -2.75
CA SER A 137 -13.66 -9.37 -2.34
C SER A 137 -14.45 -10.65 -2.11
N ALA A 138 -15.27 -10.67 -1.04
CA ALA A 138 -16.26 -11.69 -0.78
C ALA A 138 -17.58 -11.49 -1.56
N HIS A 139 -17.69 -10.46 -2.38
CA HIS A 139 -18.70 -10.39 -3.42
C HIS A 139 -18.48 -11.53 -4.42
N ASN A 140 -19.50 -11.91 -5.13
CA ASN A 140 -19.42 -13.01 -6.10
C ASN A 140 -18.20 -12.82 -7.02
N ALA A 141 -17.30 -13.79 -7.04
CA ALA A 141 -16.07 -13.75 -7.84
C ALA A 141 -16.34 -13.66 -9.37
N ALA A 142 -17.56 -14.00 -9.81
CA ALA A 142 -17.98 -13.89 -11.20
C ALA A 142 -18.42 -12.47 -11.58
N ASP A 143 -18.77 -11.64 -10.59
CA ASP A 143 -19.29 -10.31 -10.84
C ASP A 143 -18.16 -9.29 -10.72
N TRP A 144 -17.60 -8.90 -11.83
CA TRP A 144 -17.01 -7.58 -11.83
C TRP A 144 -18.18 -6.57 -11.79
N PRO A 145 -18.21 -5.52 -11.01
CA PRO A 145 -17.07 -4.79 -10.47
C PRO A 145 -17.12 -4.68 -8.92
N ASN A 146 -16.75 -5.68 -8.21
CA ASN A 146 -17.01 -5.73 -6.77
C ASN A 146 -15.80 -5.40 -5.88
N THR A 147 -14.79 -4.70 -6.42
CA THR A 147 -13.57 -4.41 -5.67
C THR A 147 -12.89 -3.14 -6.16
N THR A 148 -11.88 -2.67 -5.44
CA THR A 148 -11.05 -1.53 -5.82
C THR A 148 -9.71 -2.02 -6.31
N PHE A 149 -9.23 -1.48 -7.44
CA PHE A 149 -7.95 -1.88 -8.04
C PHE A 149 -7.38 -0.80 -8.97
N LEU A 150 -6.11 -0.96 -9.33
CA LEU A 150 -5.38 -0.05 -10.21
C LEU A 150 -4.64 -0.85 -11.28
N ILE A 151 -4.84 -0.47 -12.55
CA ILE A 151 -4.16 -1.04 -13.70
C ILE A 151 -3.51 0.03 -14.59
N PHE A 152 -2.42 -0.37 -15.24
CA PHE A 152 -1.72 0.36 -16.29
C PHE A 152 -1.82 -0.41 -17.59
N GLU A 153 -2.15 0.26 -18.70
CA GLU A 153 -2.26 -0.37 -20.02
C GLU A 153 -1.50 0.45 -21.06
N GLY A 154 -0.60 -0.19 -21.77
CA GLY A 154 0.17 0.45 -22.82
C GLY A 154 1.67 0.38 -22.60
N ASP A 155 2.39 1.15 -23.39
CA ASP A 155 3.85 1.20 -23.43
C ASP A 155 4.37 2.61 -23.09
N ASN A 156 5.65 2.87 -23.38
CA ASN A 156 6.27 4.17 -23.12
C ASN A 156 5.82 5.28 -24.06
N THR A 157 5.22 4.95 -25.20
CA THR A 157 4.70 5.98 -26.13
C THR A 157 3.36 6.53 -25.65
N LYS A 158 2.55 5.69 -25.04
CA LYS A 158 1.27 6.04 -24.42
C LYS A 158 0.82 4.96 -23.45
N CYS A 159 0.46 5.35 -22.25
CA CYS A 159 -0.02 4.47 -21.21
C CYS A 159 -1.34 4.99 -20.63
N ALA A 160 -2.37 4.17 -20.68
CA ALA A 160 -3.59 4.42 -19.92
C ALA A 160 -3.37 4.00 -18.47
N ILE A 161 -3.91 4.81 -17.54
CA ILE A 161 -3.99 4.49 -16.12
C ILE A 161 -5.46 4.46 -15.74
N LYS A 162 -5.89 3.39 -15.07
CA LYS A 162 -7.28 3.20 -14.70
C LYS A 162 -7.36 2.75 -13.23
N PHE A 163 -7.97 3.60 -12.41
CA PHE A 163 -8.22 3.31 -11.00
C PHE A 163 -9.72 3.07 -10.83
N TYR A 164 -10.08 1.87 -10.45
CA TYR A 164 -11.47 1.50 -10.19
C TYR A 164 -11.77 1.53 -8.71
N VAL A 165 -12.87 2.14 -8.33
CA VAL A 165 -13.38 2.21 -6.97
C VAL A 165 -14.80 1.69 -6.92
N TYR A 166 -15.02 0.69 -6.06
CA TYR A 166 -16.35 0.21 -5.71
C TYR A 166 -16.81 0.86 -4.40
N SER A 167 -18.01 1.39 -4.39
CA SER A 167 -18.69 1.94 -3.23
C SER A 167 -20.08 1.32 -3.10
N LYS A 168 -20.64 1.22 -1.90
CA LYS A 168 -22.03 0.75 -1.68
C LYS A 168 -23.08 1.58 -2.46
N THR A 169 -22.72 2.79 -2.85
CA THR A 169 -23.59 3.75 -3.52
C THR A 169 -23.30 3.91 -5.02
N GLY A 170 -22.48 3.03 -5.58
CA GLY A 170 -22.11 3.02 -6.99
C GLY A 170 -20.62 2.71 -7.19
N ASP A 171 -20.18 2.76 -8.42
CA ASP A 171 -18.80 2.50 -8.78
C ASP A 171 -18.26 3.56 -9.75
N LYS A 172 -16.94 3.68 -9.83
CA LYS A 172 -16.29 4.64 -10.71
C LYS A 172 -14.97 4.14 -11.24
N TRP A 173 -14.80 4.26 -12.53
CA TRP A 173 -13.52 4.28 -13.20
C TRP A 173 -12.98 5.71 -13.23
N PHE A 174 -11.87 5.94 -12.55
CA PHE A 174 -11.05 7.14 -12.69
C PHE A 174 -9.99 6.82 -13.72
N THR A 175 -10.04 7.49 -14.89
CA THR A 175 -9.21 7.09 -16.03
C THR A 175 -8.42 8.24 -16.62
N TRP A 176 -7.19 7.92 -17.01
CA TRP A 176 -6.32 8.69 -17.88
C TRP A 176 -6.09 7.87 -19.14
N GLU A 177 -7.08 7.88 -20.05
CA GLU A 177 -7.10 7.05 -21.26
C GLU A 177 -7.51 7.86 -22.51
N GLY A 178 -7.49 7.26 -23.68
CA GLY A 178 -7.79 7.92 -24.95
C GLY A 178 -6.80 9.06 -25.22
N ALA A 179 -7.30 10.27 -25.38
CA ALA A 179 -6.47 11.47 -25.58
C ALA A 179 -5.67 11.87 -24.32
N ASN A 180 -6.04 11.35 -23.16
CA ASN A 180 -5.39 11.63 -21.88
C ASN A 180 -4.35 10.57 -21.48
N MET A 181 -4.03 9.61 -22.32
CA MET A 181 -2.93 8.69 -22.08
C MET A 181 -1.62 9.42 -21.86
N ILE A 182 -0.78 8.87 -20.97
CA ILE A 182 0.44 9.52 -20.51
C ILE A 182 1.64 8.87 -21.20
N ALA A 183 2.45 9.68 -21.87
CA ALA A 183 3.69 9.25 -22.48
C ALA A 183 4.86 9.31 -21.50
N GLY A 184 5.91 8.51 -21.73
CA GLY A 184 7.17 8.60 -21.01
C GLY A 184 7.15 8.07 -19.58
N ILE A 185 6.14 7.29 -19.18
CA ILE A 185 6.02 6.76 -17.81
C ILE A 185 6.36 5.26 -17.70
N ARG A 186 6.74 4.63 -18.81
CA ARG A 186 7.11 3.21 -18.90
C ARG A 186 8.53 3.04 -19.47
N ASP A 187 9.43 3.95 -19.14
CA ASP A 187 10.80 4.05 -19.66
C ASP A 187 11.85 3.37 -18.77
N ASN A 188 11.42 2.48 -17.87
CA ASN A 188 12.29 1.80 -16.92
C ASN A 188 12.98 2.74 -15.92
N GLN A 189 12.34 3.84 -15.56
CA GLN A 189 12.78 4.75 -14.50
C GLN A 189 11.81 4.73 -13.32
N TRP A 190 12.32 4.89 -12.11
CA TRP A 190 11.50 5.02 -10.93
C TRP A 190 10.63 6.28 -11.00
N ARG A 191 9.33 6.13 -10.76
CA ARG A 191 8.36 7.21 -10.63
C ARG A 191 7.50 7.02 -9.42
N HIS A 192 7.25 8.13 -8.74
CA HIS A 192 6.30 8.19 -7.65
C HIS A 192 4.91 8.47 -8.20
N TYR A 193 3.95 7.61 -7.94
CA TYR A 193 2.55 7.77 -8.31
C TYR A 193 1.72 7.99 -7.06
N VAL A 194 0.83 8.98 -7.09
CA VAL A 194 -0.13 9.24 -6.02
C VAL A 194 -1.51 9.47 -6.64
N PHE A 195 -2.49 8.71 -6.16
CA PHE A 195 -3.90 8.85 -6.49
C PHE A 195 -4.62 9.35 -5.26
N SER A 196 -5.09 10.61 -5.28
CA SER A 196 -5.72 11.25 -4.14
C SER A 196 -7.17 11.59 -4.49
N TYR A 197 -8.13 10.94 -3.84
CA TYR A 197 -9.55 11.20 -3.97
C TYR A 197 -10.02 12.10 -2.84
N ASP A 198 -10.58 13.25 -3.21
CA ASP A 198 -11.18 14.21 -2.28
C ASP A 198 -12.71 14.14 -2.35
N ALA A 199 -13.33 13.71 -1.26
CA ALA A 199 -14.77 13.61 -1.13
C ALA A 199 -15.49 14.96 -1.23
N ALA A 200 -14.85 16.06 -0.80
CA ALA A 200 -15.46 17.38 -0.85
C ALA A 200 -15.69 17.87 -2.29
N THR A 201 -14.82 17.48 -3.20
CA THR A 201 -14.89 17.82 -4.63
C THR A 201 -15.32 16.65 -5.50
N SER A 202 -15.41 15.44 -4.92
CA SER A 202 -15.63 14.17 -5.66
C SER A 202 -14.63 13.96 -6.78
N THR A 203 -13.38 14.34 -6.58
CA THR A 203 -12.34 14.37 -7.62
C THR A 203 -11.16 13.52 -7.23
N MET A 204 -10.70 12.71 -8.17
CA MET A 204 -9.40 12.04 -8.07
C MET A 204 -8.34 12.79 -8.85
N THR A 205 -7.26 13.16 -8.18
CA THR A 205 -6.08 13.76 -8.76
C THR A 205 -4.95 12.73 -8.82
N LEU A 206 -4.36 12.56 -9.99
CA LEU A 206 -3.13 11.81 -10.17
C LEU A 206 -1.93 12.76 -10.03
N TYR A 207 -0.95 12.35 -9.22
CA TYR A 207 0.36 13.02 -9.18
C TYR A 207 1.42 12.05 -9.68
N ILE A 208 2.36 12.58 -10.44
CA ILE A 208 3.55 11.85 -10.90
C ILE A 208 4.78 12.64 -10.48
N ASN A 209 5.68 12.02 -9.72
CA ASN A 209 6.88 12.67 -9.18
C ASN A 209 6.58 13.97 -8.42
N GLY A 210 5.54 13.95 -7.59
CA GLY A 210 5.13 15.09 -6.77
C GLY A 210 4.34 16.18 -7.51
N VAL A 211 4.14 16.05 -8.83
CA VAL A 211 3.45 17.06 -9.67
C VAL A 211 2.08 16.54 -10.08
N ALA A 212 1.04 17.35 -9.88
CA ALA A 212 -0.32 17.01 -10.30
C ALA A 212 -0.43 16.91 -11.82
N ASN A 213 -1.06 15.84 -12.30
CA ASN A 213 -1.47 15.74 -13.68
C ASN A 213 -2.56 16.81 -13.96
N PRO A 214 -2.50 17.55 -15.08
CA PRO A 214 -3.49 18.58 -15.38
C PRO A 214 -4.90 18.04 -15.59
N ILE A 215 -5.02 16.75 -15.91
CA ILE A 215 -6.31 16.07 -16.07
C ILE A 215 -6.68 15.40 -14.76
N THR A 216 -7.80 15.80 -14.19
CA THR A 216 -8.42 15.15 -13.03
C THR A 216 -9.63 14.34 -13.47
N SER A 217 -10.00 13.34 -12.69
CA SER A 217 -11.18 12.51 -12.94
C SER A 217 -12.23 12.74 -11.87
N VAL A 218 -13.47 13.08 -12.27
CA VAL A 218 -14.53 13.53 -11.37
C VAL A 218 -15.63 12.47 -11.26
N TRP A 219 -16.12 12.26 -10.06
CA TRP A 219 -17.28 11.40 -9.76
C TRP A 219 -18.54 12.22 -9.44
N GLY A 220 -18.85 13.18 -10.21
CA GLY A 220 -20.00 14.09 -10.24
C GLY A 220 -20.91 14.08 -8.99
N GLY A 221 -20.56 14.85 -7.94
CA GLY A 221 -21.40 14.99 -6.74
C GLY A 221 -21.51 13.75 -5.85
N HIS A 222 -20.65 12.73 -6.03
CA HIS A 222 -20.70 11.48 -5.23
C HIS A 222 -20.41 11.72 -3.75
N GLY A 223 -19.49 12.63 -3.42
CA GLY A 223 -19.06 12.85 -2.05
C GLY A 223 -18.13 11.76 -1.54
N GLY A 224 -18.31 11.37 -0.28
CA GLY A 224 -17.47 10.33 0.34
C GLY A 224 -17.70 8.95 -0.25
N VAL A 225 -16.61 8.21 -0.50
CA VAL A 225 -16.67 6.79 -0.84
C VAL A 225 -17.15 6.00 0.38
N ASN A 226 -18.02 5.04 0.17
CA ASN A 226 -18.54 4.15 1.21
C ASN A 226 -18.21 2.70 0.84
N ILE A 227 -16.99 2.28 1.16
CA ILE A 227 -16.53 0.92 0.87
C ILE A 227 -17.12 -0.07 1.88
N ASP A 228 -17.55 -1.23 1.41
CA ASP A 228 -18.01 -2.29 2.30
C ASP A 228 -16.82 -3.08 2.87
N ASP A 229 -16.33 -2.67 4.02
CA ASP A 229 -15.22 -3.31 4.70
C ASP A 229 -15.47 -4.79 4.99
N SER A 230 -16.72 -5.17 5.25
CA SER A 230 -17.09 -6.58 5.52
C SER A 230 -16.87 -7.50 4.31
N LYS A 231 -16.76 -6.93 3.12
CA LYS A 231 -16.56 -7.65 1.85
C LYS A 231 -15.12 -7.69 1.39
N ILE A 232 -14.24 -6.86 1.98
CA ILE A 232 -12.81 -6.93 1.67
C ILE A 232 -12.20 -8.09 2.45
N THR A 233 -11.59 -9.04 1.74
CA THR A 233 -10.96 -10.22 2.33
C THR A 233 -9.45 -10.08 2.46
N GLU A 234 -8.81 -9.37 1.53
CA GLU A 234 -7.35 -9.24 1.44
C GLU A 234 -6.94 -8.03 0.60
N LEU A 235 -5.70 -7.59 0.74
CA LEU A 235 -5.02 -6.68 -0.17
C LEU A 235 -3.98 -7.48 -0.97
N ARG A 236 -4.01 -7.35 -2.29
CA ARG A 236 -3.05 -7.97 -3.22
C ARG A 236 -2.15 -6.90 -3.82
N ILE A 237 -0.86 -7.07 -3.71
CA ILE A 237 0.14 -6.23 -4.38
C ILE A 237 0.72 -6.99 -5.57
N GLY A 238 0.59 -6.42 -6.77
CA GLY A 238 1.09 -7.03 -8.01
C GLY A 238 0.08 -7.89 -8.76
N ARG A 239 -1.22 -7.84 -8.41
CA ARG A 239 -2.26 -8.67 -9.02
C ARG A 239 -3.57 -7.91 -9.18
N GLY A 240 -4.27 -8.22 -10.25
CA GLY A 240 -5.64 -7.79 -10.51
C GLY A 240 -6.68 -8.47 -9.60
N PRO A 241 -7.94 -8.04 -9.70
CA PRO A 241 -9.00 -8.46 -8.77
C PRO A 241 -9.36 -9.94 -8.84
N ARG A 242 -9.01 -10.65 -9.90
CA ARG A 242 -9.26 -12.09 -10.03
C ARG A 242 -7.96 -12.89 -9.95
N THR A 243 -8.00 -13.99 -9.22
CA THR A 243 -6.87 -14.93 -9.08
C THR A 243 -7.14 -16.29 -9.72
N ASP A 244 -8.39 -16.55 -10.10
CA ASP A 244 -8.80 -17.72 -10.86
C ASP A 244 -8.41 -17.57 -12.34
N GLY A 245 -8.24 -18.68 -13.01
CA GLY A 245 -7.90 -18.72 -14.43
C GLY A 245 -6.43 -18.42 -14.74
N ASP A 246 -6.18 -18.23 -16.03
CA ASP A 246 -4.83 -18.02 -16.54
C ASP A 246 -4.35 -16.59 -16.29
N ALA A 247 -3.25 -16.46 -15.55
CA ALA A 247 -2.66 -15.17 -15.29
C ALA A 247 -2.14 -14.57 -16.61
N ASP A 248 -2.50 -13.30 -16.86
CA ASP A 248 -2.13 -12.59 -18.08
C ASP A 248 -2.63 -13.25 -19.38
N GLY A 249 -3.65 -14.10 -19.28
CA GLY A 249 -4.26 -14.77 -20.42
C GLY A 249 -5.04 -13.84 -21.35
N ALA A 250 -5.34 -14.31 -22.54
CA ALA A 250 -6.15 -13.58 -23.52
C ALA A 250 -7.53 -13.23 -22.94
N GLY A 251 -7.88 -11.96 -22.90
CA GLY A 251 -9.15 -11.48 -22.35
C GLY A 251 -9.22 -11.43 -20.81
N GLY A 252 -8.16 -11.86 -20.13
CA GLY A 252 -8.09 -11.91 -18.67
C GLY A 252 -7.52 -10.65 -18.02
N TRP A 253 -7.99 -9.45 -18.39
CA TRP A 253 -7.44 -8.22 -17.82
C TRP A 253 -7.58 -8.15 -16.29
N MET A 254 -8.59 -8.79 -15.70
CA MET A 254 -8.76 -8.89 -14.25
C MET A 254 -7.78 -9.85 -13.58
N GLN A 255 -7.17 -10.75 -14.33
CA GLN A 255 -6.12 -11.68 -13.87
C GLN A 255 -4.71 -11.14 -14.12
N SER A 256 -4.58 -9.89 -14.55
CA SER A 256 -3.29 -9.31 -14.90
C SER A 256 -2.36 -9.18 -13.69
N SER A 257 -1.07 -9.29 -13.96
CA SER A 257 0.00 -9.15 -12.97
C SER A 257 0.82 -7.88 -13.22
N TRP A 258 1.40 -7.33 -12.17
CA TRP A 258 2.47 -6.35 -12.30
C TRP A 258 3.78 -7.06 -12.59
N LYS A 259 4.53 -6.61 -13.60
CA LYS A 259 5.79 -7.23 -14.00
C LYS A 259 7.00 -6.30 -13.87
N GLY A 260 6.74 -5.03 -13.56
CA GLY A 260 7.76 -4.06 -13.18
C GLY A 260 8.21 -4.19 -11.73
N GLU A 261 8.81 -3.15 -11.21
CA GLU A 261 9.28 -3.07 -9.83
C GLU A 261 8.35 -2.13 -9.04
N LEU A 262 8.10 -2.46 -7.76
CA LEU A 262 7.27 -1.66 -6.84
C LEU A 262 8.05 -1.41 -5.55
N ASP A 263 7.86 -0.21 -5.00
CA ASP A 263 8.50 0.23 -3.79
C ASP A 263 7.59 1.15 -2.98
N GLN A 264 7.71 1.15 -1.67
CA GLN A 264 7.07 2.07 -0.72
C GLN A 264 5.56 2.26 -0.92
N PHE A 265 4.80 1.17 -0.91
CA PHE A 265 3.34 1.24 -1.10
C PHE A 265 2.64 1.73 0.16
N ARG A 266 1.78 2.75 0.01
CA ARG A 266 1.05 3.41 1.10
C ARG A 266 -0.43 3.60 0.78
N MET A 267 -1.27 3.49 1.82
CA MET A 267 -2.68 3.83 1.74
C MET A 267 -3.07 4.73 2.91
N TYR A 268 -3.64 5.87 2.59
CA TYR A 268 -4.15 6.86 3.55
C TYR A 268 -5.67 6.92 3.50
N SER A 269 -6.32 7.15 4.63
CA SER A 269 -7.76 7.41 4.73
C SER A 269 -8.13 8.89 4.60
N THR A 270 -7.30 9.67 3.96
CA THR A 270 -7.53 11.09 3.65
C THR A 270 -7.02 11.43 2.26
N ALA A 271 -7.55 12.49 1.65
CA ALA A 271 -6.93 13.10 0.48
C ALA A 271 -5.67 13.86 0.92
N LEU A 272 -4.51 13.49 0.39
CA LEU A 272 -3.30 14.28 0.58
C LEU A 272 -3.32 15.53 -0.29
N THR A 273 -2.91 16.66 0.30
CA THR A 273 -2.72 17.92 -0.42
C THR A 273 -1.50 17.87 -1.34
N ALA A 274 -1.43 18.75 -2.33
CA ALA A 274 -0.28 18.83 -3.22
C ALA A 274 1.05 19.05 -2.46
N ALA A 275 1.05 19.82 -1.38
CA ALA A 275 2.22 20.03 -0.53
C ALA A 275 2.67 18.73 0.17
N GLN A 276 1.72 17.96 0.69
CA GLN A 276 2.01 16.67 1.32
C GLN A 276 2.52 15.65 0.31
N VAL A 277 1.95 15.62 -0.90
CA VAL A 277 2.41 14.75 -1.99
C VAL A 277 3.83 15.12 -2.43
N SER A 278 4.13 16.42 -2.56
CA SER A 278 5.46 16.89 -2.88
C SER A 278 6.49 16.54 -1.79
N ALA A 279 6.11 16.67 -0.51
CA ALA A 279 6.96 16.26 0.61
C ALA A 279 7.21 14.75 0.62
N LEU A 280 6.18 13.94 0.35
CA LEU A 280 6.29 12.49 0.26
C LEU A 280 7.21 12.05 -0.89
N TYR A 281 7.13 12.71 -2.04
CA TYR A 281 8.04 12.49 -3.16
C TYR A 281 9.49 12.85 -2.81
N ALA A 282 9.70 13.99 -2.15
CA ALA A 282 11.04 14.49 -1.81
C ALA A 282 11.73 13.62 -0.74
N SER A 283 10.96 13.08 0.19
CA SER A 283 11.51 12.27 1.30
C SER A 283 12.09 10.95 0.82
N LYS A 284 11.54 10.33 -0.22
CA LYS A 284 11.88 8.97 -0.70
C LYS A 284 11.92 7.92 0.42
N LEU A 285 11.14 8.14 1.47
CA LEU A 285 11.05 7.28 2.65
C LEU A 285 9.89 6.31 2.51
#